data_5dba3d8a87fde38799194f2a81eb3d71
#
_entry.id   5dba3d8a87fde38799194f2a81eb3d71
#
_cell.length_a   1.000
_cell.length_b   1.000
_cell.length_c   1.000
_cell.angle_alpha   90.00
_cell.angle_beta   90.00
_cell.angle_gamma   90.00
#
_symmetry.space_group_name_H-M   'P 1'
#
loop_
_entity.id
_entity.type
_entity.pdbx_description
1 polymer ?
#
loop_
_entity_poly.entity_id
_entity_poly.type
_entity_poly.pdbx_seq_one_letter_code
_entity_poly.pdbx_strand_id
1 'polypeptide(L)'
;MTCEALERDLDAYLDRELPAEGVTAIRTHLDRCTSCRSRVVDRQTIARLVRSVGYDEASDVLRRRVGRQLRRVTMMRRVAFAAAAAAIVLSVGAALGWVLSTTVRGDAVAEEVVNSHVRSLMAEHLFDVRSTDLHTVKPWFLGRLDFSPPVVDLSAEGFPLVGGRLDYIAGRSVAALVYRRQQHTINVIIWPASDAQDVKEREIRGFHVRHWVRDGMSFWAVSDLNDAELGTFVGLLQRS
;
A
#
# COMPACT_ATOMS: atom_id res chain seq x y z
N MET A 1 -13.18 -59.36 -2.52
CA MET A 1 -13.69 -58.93 -1.23
C MET A 1 -14.06 -60.16 -0.40
N THR A 2 -13.75 -60.20 0.93
CA THR A 2 -14.10 -61.29 1.86
C THR A 2 -15.46 -61.03 2.49
N CYS A 3 -16.09 -62.09 3.08
CA CYS A 3 -17.36 -61.89 3.80
C CYS A 3 -17.23 -60.94 5.00
N GLU A 4 -16.06 -60.98 5.68
CA GLU A 4 -15.78 -60.05 6.81
C GLU A 4 -15.66 -58.60 6.36
N ALA A 5 -15.04 -58.34 5.19
CA ALA A 5 -14.96 -56.99 4.65
C ALA A 5 -16.35 -56.45 4.26
N LEU A 6 -17.22 -57.31 3.68
CA LEU A 6 -18.60 -56.93 3.39
C LEU A 6 -19.36 -56.60 4.67
N GLU A 7 -19.22 -57.39 5.75
CA GLU A 7 -19.92 -57.18 7.01
C GLU A 7 -19.59 -55.80 7.63
N ARG A 8 -18.32 -55.39 7.51
CA ARG A 8 -17.85 -54.09 7.99
C ARG A 8 -18.49 -52.92 7.25
N ASP A 9 -18.67 -53.08 5.95
CA ASP A 9 -19.16 -52.01 5.06
C ASP A 9 -20.66 -52.11 4.77
N LEU A 10 -21.37 -53.09 5.37
CA LEU A 10 -22.76 -53.42 5.08
C LEU A 10 -23.72 -52.27 5.40
N ASP A 11 -23.57 -51.66 6.57
CA ASP A 11 -24.46 -50.57 7.01
C ASP A 11 -24.25 -49.33 6.10
N ALA A 12 -23.00 -48.96 5.79
CA ALA A 12 -22.67 -47.89 4.88
C ALA A 12 -23.16 -48.16 3.45
N TYR A 13 -23.17 -49.43 3.01
CA TYR A 13 -23.74 -49.83 1.73
C TYR A 13 -25.24 -49.61 1.68
N LEU A 14 -25.94 -49.99 2.77
CA LEU A 14 -27.41 -49.87 2.87
C LEU A 14 -27.85 -48.42 2.99
N ASP A 15 -27.03 -47.56 3.62
CA ASP A 15 -27.29 -46.14 3.79
C ASP A 15 -26.80 -45.30 2.60
N ARG A 16 -26.18 -45.92 1.56
CA ARG A 16 -25.64 -45.28 0.33
C ARG A 16 -24.50 -44.31 0.57
N GLU A 17 -23.72 -44.56 1.63
CA GLU A 17 -22.57 -43.71 2.01
C GLU A 17 -21.24 -44.19 1.42
N LEU A 18 -21.24 -45.34 0.71
CA LEU A 18 -20.01 -45.88 0.08
C LEU A 18 -19.71 -45.19 -1.26
N PRO A 19 -18.41 -45.01 -1.59
CA PRO A 19 -17.98 -44.59 -2.92
C PRO A 19 -18.30 -45.68 -3.98
N ALA A 20 -18.38 -45.27 -5.24
CA ALA A 20 -18.83 -46.14 -6.35
C ALA A 20 -18.02 -47.43 -6.48
N GLU A 21 -16.73 -47.39 -6.18
CA GLU A 21 -15.84 -48.58 -6.19
C GLU A 21 -16.24 -49.61 -5.13
N GLY A 22 -16.54 -49.16 -3.90
CA GLY A 22 -17.04 -49.99 -2.81
C GLY A 22 -18.36 -50.64 -3.12
N VAL A 23 -19.31 -49.87 -3.69
CA VAL A 23 -20.60 -50.39 -4.15
C VAL A 23 -20.45 -51.50 -5.18
N THR A 24 -19.56 -51.32 -6.17
CA THR A 24 -19.28 -52.32 -7.23
C THR A 24 -18.65 -53.57 -6.63
N ALA A 25 -17.70 -53.44 -5.71
CA ALA A 25 -17.06 -54.59 -5.04
C ALA A 25 -18.08 -55.42 -4.21
N ILE A 26 -18.97 -54.73 -3.48
CA ILE A 26 -20.04 -55.41 -2.72
C ILE A 26 -21.00 -56.12 -3.65
N ARG A 27 -21.51 -55.50 -4.70
CA ARG A 27 -22.40 -56.13 -5.68
C ARG A 27 -21.80 -57.41 -6.28
N THR A 28 -20.54 -57.35 -6.75
CA THR A 28 -19.83 -58.49 -7.31
C THR A 28 -19.69 -59.65 -6.30
N HIS A 29 -19.51 -59.33 -4.99
CA HIS A 29 -19.48 -60.36 -3.96
C HIS A 29 -20.86 -60.97 -3.69
N LEU A 30 -21.93 -60.13 -3.62
CA LEU A 30 -23.29 -60.58 -3.42
C LEU A 30 -23.77 -61.48 -4.56
N ASP A 31 -23.31 -61.30 -5.79
CA ASP A 31 -23.65 -62.17 -6.93
C ASP A 31 -23.17 -63.63 -6.71
N ARG A 32 -22.07 -63.80 -5.93
CA ARG A 32 -21.39 -65.11 -5.76
C ARG A 32 -21.59 -65.70 -4.39
N CYS A 33 -22.07 -64.92 -3.37
CA CYS A 33 -22.20 -65.37 -1.99
C CYS A 33 -23.66 -65.32 -1.51
N THR A 34 -24.30 -66.47 -1.41
CA THR A 34 -25.70 -66.57 -0.93
C THR A 34 -25.87 -66.18 0.52
N SER A 35 -24.92 -66.53 1.39
CA SER A 35 -24.95 -66.16 2.80
C SER A 35 -24.93 -64.65 3.04
N CYS A 36 -24.07 -63.92 2.32
CA CYS A 36 -24.01 -62.45 2.41
C CYS A 36 -25.25 -61.81 1.81
N ARG A 37 -25.81 -62.38 0.76
CA ARG A 37 -27.10 -61.91 0.19
C ARG A 37 -28.23 -62.01 1.21
N SER A 38 -28.35 -63.15 1.93
CA SER A 38 -29.36 -63.30 2.99
C SER A 38 -29.20 -62.20 4.07
N ARG A 39 -27.99 -61.93 4.54
CA ARG A 39 -27.73 -60.91 5.53
C ARG A 39 -28.17 -59.50 5.07
N VAL A 40 -27.92 -59.15 3.79
CA VAL A 40 -28.37 -57.87 3.20
C VAL A 40 -29.93 -57.79 3.26
N VAL A 41 -30.62 -58.88 2.86
CA VAL A 41 -32.09 -58.98 2.91
C VAL A 41 -32.63 -58.83 4.31
N ASP A 42 -32.00 -59.51 5.28
CA ASP A 42 -32.38 -59.41 6.69
C ASP A 42 -32.24 -57.99 7.23
N ARG A 43 -31.09 -57.34 6.98
CA ARG A 43 -30.86 -55.97 7.39
C ARG A 43 -31.86 -55.01 6.74
N GLN A 44 -32.12 -55.16 5.43
CA GLN A 44 -33.12 -54.34 4.73
C GLN A 44 -34.54 -54.55 5.26
N THR A 45 -34.85 -55.76 5.69
CA THR A 45 -36.16 -56.09 6.30
C THR A 45 -36.29 -55.41 7.63
N ILE A 46 -35.27 -55.49 8.49
CA ILE A 46 -35.24 -54.78 9.78
C ILE A 46 -35.38 -53.28 9.55
N ALA A 47 -34.60 -52.68 8.62
CA ALA A 47 -34.67 -51.27 8.31
C ALA A 47 -36.09 -50.86 7.83
N ARG A 48 -36.79 -51.68 7.05
CA ARG A 48 -38.17 -51.43 6.62
C ARG A 48 -39.12 -51.49 7.82
N LEU A 49 -38.97 -52.44 8.71
CA LEU A 49 -39.80 -52.57 9.93
C LEU A 49 -39.62 -51.36 10.83
N VAL A 50 -38.37 -50.94 11.06
CA VAL A 50 -38.09 -49.73 11.86
C VAL A 50 -38.73 -48.48 11.24
N ARG A 51 -38.65 -48.34 9.90
CA ARG A 51 -39.27 -47.20 9.18
C ARG A 51 -40.81 -47.25 9.20
N SER A 52 -41.42 -48.42 9.37
CA SER A 52 -42.87 -48.56 9.50
C SER A 52 -43.44 -48.18 10.89
N VAL A 53 -42.55 -48.05 11.90
CA VAL A 53 -42.94 -47.53 13.21
C VAL A 53 -43.15 -46.02 13.05
N GLY A 54 -44.33 -45.54 13.49
CA GLY A 54 -44.69 -44.13 13.38
C GLY A 54 -43.65 -43.26 14.08
N TYR A 55 -43.14 -42.27 13.37
CA TYR A 55 -42.24 -41.25 13.93
C TYR A 55 -43.04 -40.27 14.77
N ASP A 56 -42.62 -40.02 16.01
CA ASP A 56 -43.17 -38.94 16.81
C ASP A 56 -42.72 -37.58 16.16
N GLU A 57 -43.70 -36.81 15.68
CA GLU A 57 -43.42 -35.50 15.15
C GLU A 57 -42.95 -34.53 16.24
N ALA A 58 -41.80 -33.86 15.99
CA ALA A 58 -41.33 -32.83 16.89
C ALA A 58 -42.38 -31.73 17.06
N SER A 59 -42.66 -31.32 18.29
CA SER A 59 -43.66 -30.29 18.59
C SER A 59 -43.33 -28.98 17.83
N ASP A 60 -44.36 -28.23 17.46
CA ASP A 60 -44.19 -26.93 16.78
C ASP A 60 -43.38 -25.94 17.59
N VAL A 61 -43.41 -26.04 18.90
CA VAL A 61 -42.58 -25.20 19.80
C VAL A 61 -41.12 -25.51 19.62
N LEU A 62 -40.73 -26.78 19.51
CA LEU A 62 -39.36 -27.22 19.33
C LEU A 62 -38.86 -26.80 17.92
N ARG A 63 -39.66 -27.03 16.88
CA ARG A 63 -39.36 -26.64 15.52
C ARG A 63 -39.10 -25.12 15.41
N ARG A 64 -39.97 -24.31 16.05
CA ARG A 64 -39.78 -22.84 16.07
C ARG A 64 -38.58 -22.41 16.90
N ARG A 65 -38.24 -23.09 17.98
CA ARG A 65 -37.05 -22.78 18.81
C ARG A 65 -35.77 -23.06 18.05
N VAL A 66 -35.64 -24.23 17.43
CA VAL A 66 -34.46 -24.60 16.61
C VAL A 66 -34.32 -23.69 15.40
N GLY A 67 -35.42 -23.43 14.67
CA GLY A 67 -35.42 -22.54 13.51
C GLY A 67 -34.99 -21.10 13.86
N ARG A 68 -35.38 -20.57 15.03
CA ARG A 68 -34.94 -19.28 15.53
C ARG A 68 -33.44 -19.25 15.85
N GLN A 69 -32.91 -20.30 16.47
CA GLN A 69 -31.49 -20.42 16.78
C GLN A 69 -30.63 -20.49 15.51
N LEU A 70 -31.02 -21.32 14.55
CA LEU A 70 -30.32 -21.45 13.29
C LEU A 70 -30.31 -20.11 12.49
N ARG A 71 -31.47 -19.44 12.44
CA ARG A 71 -31.56 -18.11 11.77
C ARG A 71 -30.69 -17.07 12.48
N ARG A 72 -30.61 -17.07 13.81
CA ARG A 72 -29.70 -16.15 14.52
C ARG A 72 -28.25 -16.37 14.17
N VAL A 73 -27.77 -17.62 14.16
CA VAL A 73 -26.38 -17.94 13.83
C VAL A 73 -26.04 -17.56 12.39
N THR A 74 -26.93 -17.87 11.44
CA THR A 74 -26.72 -17.50 10.04
C THR A 74 -26.78 -16.00 9.81
N MET A 75 -27.66 -15.29 10.50
CA MET A 75 -27.75 -13.83 10.41
C MET A 75 -26.51 -13.16 11.02
N MET A 76 -26.05 -13.58 12.20
CA MET A 76 -24.82 -13.06 12.81
C MET A 76 -23.60 -13.27 11.92
N ARG A 77 -23.45 -14.44 11.29
CA ARG A 77 -22.37 -14.69 10.34
C ARG A 77 -22.44 -13.75 9.14
N ARG A 78 -23.61 -13.56 8.54
CA ARG A 78 -23.79 -12.65 7.40
C ARG A 78 -23.45 -11.21 7.77
N VAL A 79 -23.89 -10.72 8.93
CA VAL A 79 -23.56 -9.38 9.43
C VAL A 79 -22.07 -9.24 9.70
N ALA A 80 -21.43 -10.25 10.31
CA ALA A 80 -19.98 -10.23 10.55
C ALA A 80 -19.18 -10.19 9.23
N PHE A 81 -19.56 -10.99 8.23
CA PHE A 81 -18.93 -10.96 6.91
C PHE A 81 -19.15 -9.61 6.21
N ALA A 82 -20.34 -9.03 6.26
CA ALA A 82 -20.63 -7.74 5.67
C ALA A 82 -19.83 -6.62 6.36
N ALA A 83 -19.73 -6.65 7.69
CA ALA A 83 -18.92 -5.69 8.44
C ALA A 83 -17.41 -5.81 8.13
N ALA A 84 -16.89 -7.04 8.02
CA ALA A 84 -15.50 -7.27 7.65
C ALA A 84 -15.20 -6.77 6.22
N ALA A 85 -16.09 -7.06 5.26
CA ALA A 85 -15.95 -6.57 3.90
C ALA A 85 -15.99 -5.03 3.82
N ALA A 86 -16.90 -4.38 4.55
CA ALA A 86 -16.98 -2.93 4.63
C ALA A 86 -15.70 -2.32 5.25
N ALA A 87 -15.15 -2.92 6.31
CA ALA A 87 -13.91 -2.47 6.93
C ALA A 87 -12.72 -2.55 5.96
N ILE A 88 -12.61 -3.62 5.17
CA ILE A 88 -11.57 -3.78 4.14
C ILE A 88 -11.71 -2.69 3.06
N VAL A 89 -12.92 -2.46 2.55
CA VAL A 89 -13.16 -1.43 1.52
C VAL A 89 -12.79 -0.04 2.05
N LEU A 90 -13.18 0.29 3.28
CA LEU A 90 -12.85 1.57 3.90
C LEU A 90 -11.34 1.73 4.13
N SER A 91 -10.64 0.69 4.61
CA SER A 91 -9.19 0.75 4.84
C SER A 91 -8.41 0.89 3.53
N VAL A 92 -8.79 0.15 2.48
CA VAL A 92 -8.17 0.27 1.15
C VAL A 92 -8.45 1.65 0.56
N GLY A 93 -9.70 2.14 0.66
CA GLY A 93 -10.06 3.49 0.20
C GLY A 93 -9.29 4.60 0.92
N ALA A 94 -9.13 4.50 2.23
CA ALA A 94 -8.35 5.44 3.03
C ALA A 94 -6.85 5.40 2.67
N ALA A 95 -6.28 4.21 2.52
CA ALA A 95 -4.87 4.03 2.12
C ALA A 95 -4.62 4.60 0.72
N LEU A 96 -5.50 4.30 -0.24
CA LEU A 96 -5.40 4.83 -1.61
C LEU A 96 -5.53 6.35 -1.63
N GLY A 97 -6.51 6.89 -0.90
CA GLY A 97 -6.71 8.35 -0.76
C GLY A 97 -5.49 9.04 -0.16
N TRP A 98 -4.85 8.43 0.84
CA TRP A 98 -3.63 8.96 1.46
C TRP A 98 -2.45 8.96 0.48
N VAL A 99 -2.22 7.85 -0.23
CA VAL A 99 -1.16 7.75 -1.26
C VAL A 99 -1.37 8.78 -2.37
N LEU A 100 -2.58 8.89 -2.91
CA LEU A 100 -2.90 9.87 -3.96
C LEU A 100 -2.71 11.31 -3.48
N SER A 101 -3.09 11.63 -2.25
CA SER A 101 -2.93 12.98 -1.69
C SER A 101 -1.47 13.39 -1.51
N THR A 102 -0.59 12.46 -1.14
CA THR A 102 0.85 12.73 -0.98
C THR A 102 1.55 12.93 -2.32
N THR A 103 1.18 12.16 -3.35
CA THR A 103 1.76 12.34 -4.70
C THR A 103 1.33 13.67 -5.32
N VAL A 104 0.04 14.01 -5.28
CA VAL A 104 -0.49 15.28 -5.82
C VAL A 104 0.15 16.50 -5.14
N ARG A 105 0.33 16.46 -3.82
CA ARG A 105 1.01 17.55 -3.09
C ARG A 105 2.47 17.70 -3.50
N GLY A 106 3.20 16.59 -3.65
CA GLY A 106 4.59 16.61 -4.09
C GLY A 106 4.75 17.15 -5.51
N ASP A 107 3.81 16.85 -6.40
CA ASP A 107 3.80 17.37 -7.77
C ASP A 107 3.51 18.89 -7.80
N ALA A 108 2.57 19.37 -7.00
CA ALA A 108 2.26 20.78 -6.88
C ALA A 108 3.44 21.60 -6.35
N VAL A 109 4.16 21.10 -5.36
CA VAL A 109 5.37 21.76 -4.82
C VAL A 109 6.48 21.78 -5.87
N ALA A 110 6.71 20.69 -6.60
CA ALA A 110 7.72 20.65 -7.67
C ALA A 110 7.42 21.68 -8.78
N GLU A 111 6.16 21.80 -9.19
CA GLU A 111 5.72 22.83 -10.13
C GLU A 111 5.97 24.26 -9.59
N GLU A 112 5.70 24.48 -8.32
CA GLU A 112 5.92 25.79 -7.68
C GLU A 112 7.41 26.12 -7.59
N VAL A 113 8.28 25.13 -7.32
CA VAL A 113 9.74 25.25 -7.34
C VAL A 113 10.24 25.65 -8.75
N VAL A 114 9.76 24.97 -9.79
CA VAL A 114 10.11 25.33 -11.18
C VAL A 114 9.62 26.73 -11.54
N ASN A 115 8.39 27.08 -11.15
CA ASN A 115 7.86 28.42 -11.36
C ASN A 115 8.70 29.50 -10.64
N SER A 116 9.16 29.24 -9.42
CA SER A 116 10.08 30.10 -8.69
C SER A 116 11.41 30.27 -9.44
N HIS A 117 11.98 29.15 -9.93
CA HIS A 117 13.21 29.17 -10.70
C HIS A 117 13.06 30.02 -11.98
N VAL A 118 12.01 29.78 -12.75
CA VAL A 118 11.72 30.56 -13.97
C VAL A 118 11.57 32.05 -13.67
N ARG A 119 10.82 32.40 -12.61
CA ARG A 119 10.69 33.81 -12.19
C ARG A 119 12.03 34.43 -11.82
N SER A 120 12.92 33.68 -11.17
CA SER A 120 14.24 34.15 -10.77
C SER A 120 15.18 34.45 -11.95
N LEU A 121 14.98 33.77 -13.07
CA LEU A 121 15.74 34.03 -14.31
C LEU A 121 15.28 35.28 -15.05
N MET A 122 14.10 35.84 -14.70
CA MET A 122 13.65 37.12 -15.25
C MET A 122 14.47 38.27 -14.65
N ALA A 123 14.49 39.41 -15.33
CA ALA A 123 15.35 40.56 -14.98
C ALA A 123 15.25 40.92 -13.48
N GLU A 124 16.43 41.01 -12.84
CA GLU A 124 16.67 41.51 -11.47
C GLU A 124 16.08 40.70 -10.29
N HIS A 125 15.55 39.47 -10.50
CA HIS A 125 15.01 38.64 -9.45
C HIS A 125 15.85 37.42 -9.03
N LEU A 126 17.10 37.35 -9.51
CA LEU A 126 17.95 36.17 -9.31
C LEU A 126 18.40 36.04 -7.82
N PHE A 127 18.72 37.15 -7.19
CA PHE A 127 19.17 37.20 -5.79
C PHE A 127 18.84 38.52 -5.11
N ASP A 128 18.53 38.47 -3.80
CA ASP A 128 18.39 39.65 -2.94
C ASP A 128 19.73 40.01 -2.30
N VAL A 129 20.60 39.02 -2.10
CA VAL A 129 21.99 39.21 -1.71
C VAL A 129 22.91 38.55 -2.70
N ARG A 130 23.76 39.38 -3.36
CA ARG A 130 24.78 38.91 -4.29
C ARG A 130 26.10 38.75 -3.55
N SER A 131 26.56 37.54 -3.37
CA SER A 131 27.88 37.25 -2.80
C SER A 131 28.30 35.83 -3.13
N THR A 132 29.59 35.63 -3.36
CA THR A 132 30.23 34.32 -3.49
C THR A 132 30.73 33.82 -2.12
N ASP A 133 30.66 34.68 -1.09
CA ASP A 133 31.08 34.36 0.28
C ASP A 133 29.93 33.86 1.13
N LEU A 134 30.07 32.64 1.62
CA LEU A 134 29.09 32.00 2.51
C LEU A 134 28.93 32.78 3.84
N HIS A 135 29.99 33.47 4.31
CA HIS A 135 29.93 34.30 5.51
C HIS A 135 29.11 35.59 5.31
N THR A 136 28.82 35.95 4.09
CA THR A 136 27.90 37.03 3.75
C THR A 136 26.47 36.49 3.49
N VAL A 137 26.32 35.43 2.72
CA VAL A 137 25.01 34.89 2.32
C VAL A 137 24.28 34.25 3.50
N LYS A 138 24.95 33.42 4.30
CA LYS A 138 24.31 32.72 5.44
C LYS A 138 23.78 33.70 6.49
N PRO A 139 24.53 34.70 7.00
CA PRO A 139 24.01 35.66 7.97
C PRO A 139 22.92 36.56 7.41
N TRP A 140 22.86 36.78 6.09
CA TRP A 140 21.83 37.61 5.49
C TRP A 140 20.42 37.05 5.74
N PHE A 141 20.25 35.73 5.90
CA PHE A 141 18.99 35.11 6.22
C PHE A 141 18.55 35.26 7.69
N LEU A 142 19.48 35.61 8.59
CA LEU A 142 19.19 35.82 10.01
C LEU A 142 18.14 36.93 10.21
N GLY A 143 17.11 36.63 11.01
CA GLY A 143 16.00 37.53 11.27
C GLY A 143 15.02 37.71 10.12
N ARG A 144 15.27 37.11 8.96
CA ARG A 144 14.35 37.04 7.80
C ARG A 144 13.63 35.71 7.69
N LEU A 145 14.26 34.65 8.19
CA LEU A 145 13.70 33.31 8.32
C LEU A 145 13.74 32.85 9.77
N ASP A 146 12.86 31.97 10.16
CA ASP A 146 12.81 31.33 11.47
C ASP A 146 13.79 30.14 11.61
N PHE A 147 14.57 29.86 10.55
CA PHE A 147 15.61 28.86 10.49
C PHE A 147 16.87 29.41 9.82
N SER A 148 18.01 28.72 9.99
CA SER A 148 19.26 29.05 9.32
C SER A 148 19.53 28.03 8.21
N PRO A 149 19.48 28.43 6.91
CA PRO A 149 19.76 27.51 5.82
C PRO A 149 21.23 27.08 5.85
N PRO A 150 21.56 25.80 5.60
CA PRO A 150 22.92 25.37 5.36
C PRO A 150 23.39 25.96 4.02
N VAL A 151 24.48 26.71 4.07
CA VAL A 151 25.14 27.30 2.88
C VAL A 151 26.50 26.63 2.73
N VAL A 152 26.74 26.06 1.56
CA VAL A 152 27.95 25.30 1.25
C VAL A 152 28.67 25.97 0.08
N ASP A 153 29.99 26.10 0.19
CA ASP A 153 30.83 26.53 -0.93
C ASP A 153 31.27 25.30 -1.73
N LEU A 154 30.88 25.28 -2.99
CA LEU A 154 31.24 24.26 -3.99
C LEU A 154 32.03 24.85 -5.17
N SER A 155 32.73 25.95 -4.95
CA SER A 155 33.48 26.65 -5.99
C SER A 155 34.63 25.78 -6.52
N ALA A 156 35.29 25.02 -5.63
CA ALA A 156 36.37 24.11 -6.00
C ALA A 156 35.88 22.97 -6.93
N GLU A 157 34.65 22.58 -6.81
CA GLU A 157 34.00 21.55 -7.65
C GLU A 157 33.33 22.11 -8.89
N GLY A 158 33.49 23.42 -9.14
CA GLY A 158 32.98 24.13 -10.30
C GLY A 158 31.50 24.52 -10.22
N PHE A 159 30.95 24.61 -8.98
CA PHE A 159 29.60 25.09 -8.70
C PHE A 159 29.64 26.28 -7.71
N PRO A 160 30.19 27.45 -8.10
CA PRO A 160 30.28 28.61 -7.22
C PRO A 160 28.90 29.08 -6.77
N LEU A 161 28.79 29.39 -5.46
CA LEU A 161 27.68 30.17 -4.91
C LEU A 161 27.73 31.58 -5.53
N VAL A 162 26.62 32.14 -5.95
CA VAL A 162 26.55 33.51 -6.46
C VAL A 162 25.61 34.43 -5.70
N GLY A 163 24.82 33.87 -4.80
CA GLY A 163 23.96 34.66 -3.94
C GLY A 163 22.83 33.86 -3.30
N GLY A 164 21.91 34.57 -2.70
CA GLY A 164 20.69 34.02 -2.13
C GLY A 164 19.52 35.01 -2.20
N ARG A 165 18.31 34.49 -2.05
CA ARG A 165 17.08 35.29 -1.97
C ARG A 165 16.07 34.64 -1.03
N LEU A 166 15.11 35.42 -0.58
CA LEU A 166 13.90 34.91 0.00
C LEU A 166 12.92 34.51 -1.12
N ASP A 167 12.20 33.46 -0.89
CA ASP A 167 11.11 33.05 -1.77
C ASP A 167 9.92 32.58 -0.94
N TYR A 168 8.77 32.34 -1.58
CA TYR A 168 7.56 31.88 -0.92
C TYR A 168 6.99 30.69 -1.68
N ILE A 169 7.04 29.50 -1.06
CA ILE A 169 6.67 28.23 -1.69
C ILE A 169 5.88 27.38 -0.69
N ALA A 170 4.85 26.73 -1.17
CA ALA A 170 3.98 25.87 -0.35
C ALA A 170 3.43 26.58 0.91
N GLY A 171 3.11 27.87 0.79
CA GLY A 171 2.51 28.67 1.87
C GLY A 171 3.51 29.09 2.96
N ARG A 172 4.84 29.08 2.68
CA ARG A 172 5.88 29.45 3.65
C ARG A 172 7.04 30.23 3.02
N SER A 173 7.71 31.02 3.83
CA SER A 173 8.98 31.66 3.44
C SER A 173 10.09 30.62 3.41
N VAL A 174 10.90 30.64 2.35
CA VAL A 174 11.98 29.69 2.11
C VAL A 174 13.27 30.41 1.74
N ALA A 175 14.42 29.75 1.99
CA ALA A 175 15.70 30.22 1.46
C ALA A 175 15.90 29.66 0.07
N ALA A 176 16.30 30.49 -0.89
CA ALA A 176 16.77 30.08 -2.18
C ALA A 176 18.23 30.47 -2.36
N LEU A 177 19.11 29.48 -2.40
CA LEU A 177 20.53 29.65 -2.70
C LEU A 177 20.72 29.53 -4.22
N VAL A 178 21.55 30.38 -4.76
CA VAL A 178 21.82 30.43 -6.19
C VAL A 178 23.26 30.01 -6.44
N TYR A 179 23.41 28.92 -7.17
CA TYR A 179 24.69 28.43 -7.66
C TYR A 179 24.77 28.57 -9.17
N ARG A 180 25.95 28.50 -9.71
CA ARG A 180 26.18 28.55 -11.16
C ARG A 180 27.04 27.38 -11.61
N ARG A 181 26.74 26.87 -12.78
CA ARG A 181 27.57 25.92 -13.52
C ARG A 181 27.70 26.43 -14.94
N GLN A 182 28.88 26.99 -15.28
CA GLN A 182 29.06 27.67 -16.56
C GLN A 182 27.99 28.77 -16.78
N GLN A 183 27.10 28.62 -17.77
CA GLN A 183 26.00 29.53 -18.03
C GLN A 183 24.70 29.16 -17.38
N HIS A 184 24.62 27.92 -16.77
CA HIS A 184 23.43 27.42 -16.13
C HIS A 184 23.31 27.92 -14.70
N THR A 185 22.11 28.27 -14.32
CA THR A 185 21.76 28.65 -12.93
C THR A 185 21.12 27.46 -12.21
N ILE A 186 21.59 27.18 -11.01
CA ILE A 186 21.01 26.16 -10.13
C ILE A 186 20.40 26.87 -8.93
N ASN A 187 19.12 26.75 -8.71
CA ASN A 187 18.50 27.21 -7.48
C ASN A 187 18.33 26.04 -6.51
N VAL A 188 18.77 26.21 -5.29
CA VAL A 188 18.54 25.29 -4.18
C VAL A 188 17.60 25.94 -3.18
N ILE A 189 16.37 25.46 -3.13
CA ILE A 189 15.35 25.99 -2.25
C ILE A 189 15.29 25.12 -0.99
N ILE A 190 15.33 25.77 0.19
CA ILE A 190 15.52 25.10 1.48
C ILE A 190 14.50 25.59 2.48
N TRP A 191 13.89 24.64 3.23
CA TRP A 191 13.04 24.91 4.38
C TRP A 191 13.03 23.73 5.38
N PRO A 192 12.61 23.93 6.65
CA PRO A 192 12.52 22.84 7.62
C PRO A 192 11.49 21.77 7.21
N ALA A 193 11.85 20.50 7.40
CA ALA A 193 11.00 19.34 7.19
C ALA A 193 11.26 18.27 8.26
N SER A 194 10.23 17.49 8.60
CA SER A 194 10.30 16.52 9.71
C SER A 194 10.76 15.13 9.27
N ASP A 195 10.53 14.73 8.01
CA ASP A 195 10.75 13.36 7.58
C ASP A 195 11.90 13.27 6.57
N ALA A 196 12.90 12.44 6.87
CA ALA A 196 13.94 12.13 5.90
C ALA A 196 13.36 11.42 4.67
N GLN A 197 13.76 11.85 3.49
CA GLN A 197 13.34 11.27 2.23
C GLN A 197 14.55 11.09 1.31
N ASP A 198 14.57 9.97 0.58
CA ASP A 198 15.52 9.73 -0.48
C ASP A 198 15.34 10.73 -1.64
N VAL A 199 16.38 10.88 -2.44
CA VAL A 199 16.35 11.77 -3.60
C VAL A 199 15.24 11.35 -4.56
N LYS A 200 14.30 12.25 -4.84
CA LYS A 200 13.30 12.12 -5.88
C LYS A 200 13.69 13.00 -7.06
N GLU A 201 13.68 12.41 -8.23
CA GLU A 201 14.07 13.04 -9.48
C GLU A 201 12.84 13.28 -10.36
N ARG A 202 12.78 14.43 -10.99
CA ARG A 202 11.69 14.81 -11.92
C ARG A 202 12.24 15.73 -13.01
N GLU A 203 11.59 15.67 -14.16
CA GLU A 203 11.74 16.64 -15.21
C GLU A 203 10.41 17.36 -15.43
N ILE A 204 10.43 18.69 -15.38
CA ILE A 204 9.26 19.54 -15.55
C ILE A 204 9.61 20.66 -16.51
N ARG A 205 8.96 20.68 -17.65
CA ARG A 205 9.13 21.73 -18.68
C ARG A 205 10.59 21.98 -19.09
N GLY A 206 11.39 20.89 -19.18
CA GLY A 206 12.80 20.94 -19.52
C GLY A 206 13.73 21.35 -18.37
N PHE A 207 13.22 21.50 -17.15
CA PHE A 207 14.02 21.69 -15.94
C PHE A 207 14.10 20.37 -15.17
N HIS A 208 15.31 19.99 -14.78
CA HIS A 208 15.55 18.89 -13.86
C HIS A 208 15.36 19.36 -12.44
N VAL A 209 14.59 18.59 -11.64
CA VAL A 209 14.28 18.88 -10.25
C VAL A 209 14.69 17.70 -9.40
N ARG A 210 15.45 17.94 -8.33
CA ARG A 210 15.83 16.93 -7.35
C ARG A 210 15.41 17.36 -5.96
N HIS A 211 14.70 16.50 -5.24
CA HIS A 211 14.22 16.74 -3.89
C HIS A 211 14.78 15.70 -2.94
N TRP A 212 15.27 16.14 -1.80
CA TRP A 212 15.68 15.28 -0.70
C TRP A 212 15.47 15.98 0.64
N VAL A 213 15.44 15.21 1.72
CA VAL A 213 15.38 15.73 3.09
C VAL A 213 16.57 15.20 3.87
N ARG A 214 17.32 16.09 4.51
CA ARG A 214 18.48 15.78 5.32
C ARG A 214 18.57 16.76 6.49
N ASP A 215 18.97 16.26 7.68
CA ASP A 215 19.20 17.06 8.89
C ASP A 215 18.02 17.98 9.25
N GLY A 216 16.79 17.49 9.06
CA GLY A 216 15.57 18.26 9.34
C GLY A 216 15.28 19.38 8.33
N MET A 217 15.93 19.38 7.18
CA MET A 217 15.72 20.33 6.10
C MET A 217 15.32 19.65 4.79
N SER A 218 14.34 20.23 4.11
CA SER A 218 13.95 19.86 2.74
C SER A 218 14.75 20.70 1.76
N PHE A 219 15.31 20.06 0.75
CA PHE A 219 16.10 20.65 -0.31
C PHE A 219 15.46 20.37 -1.66
N TRP A 220 15.36 21.38 -2.48
CA TRP A 220 14.87 21.29 -3.85
C TRP A 220 15.88 21.97 -4.78
N ALA A 221 16.64 21.18 -5.52
CA ALA A 221 17.53 21.70 -6.55
C ALA A 221 16.79 21.70 -7.89
N VAL A 222 16.84 22.84 -8.60
CA VAL A 222 16.21 23.01 -9.90
C VAL A 222 17.16 23.75 -10.86
N SER A 223 17.28 23.23 -12.08
CA SER A 223 18.11 23.81 -13.15
C SER A 223 17.72 23.26 -14.53
N ASP A 224 18.10 23.98 -15.56
CA ASP A 224 18.17 23.52 -16.97
C ASP A 224 19.43 22.72 -17.30
N LEU A 225 20.31 22.52 -16.33
CA LEU A 225 21.51 21.68 -16.42
C LEU A 225 21.11 20.22 -16.71
N ASN A 226 21.96 19.48 -17.45
CA ASN A 226 21.70 18.07 -17.69
C ASN A 226 21.60 17.26 -16.36
N ASP A 227 20.84 16.18 -16.38
CA ASP A 227 20.51 15.43 -15.19
C ASP A 227 21.74 14.85 -14.47
N ALA A 228 22.77 14.39 -15.18
CA ALA A 228 23.99 13.83 -14.61
C ALA A 228 24.81 14.88 -13.84
N GLU A 229 24.93 16.10 -14.37
CA GLU A 229 25.64 17.19 -13.68
C GLU A 229 24.86 17.74 -12.51
N LEU A 230 23.53 17.85 -12.61
CA LEU A 230 22.68 18.19 -11.46
C LEU A 230 22.78 17.12 -10.37
N GLY A 231 22.84 15.84 -10.76
CA GLY A 231 23.06 14.73 -9.82
C GLY A 231 24.41 14.81 -9.11
N THR A 232 25.46 15.18 -9.83
CA THR A 232 26.79 15.42 -9.25
C THR A 232 26.75 16.55 -8.22
N PHE A 233 26.12 17.67 -8.58
CA PHE A 233 25.93 18.81 -7.67
C PHE A 233 25.18 18.42 -6.38
N VAL A 234 24.04 17.72 -6.52
CA VAL A 234 23.26 17.25 -5.36
C VAL A 234 24.07 16.29 -4.50
N GLY A 235 24.80 15.36 -5.11
CA GLY A 235 25.71 14.46 -4.40
C GLY A 235 26.81 15.16 -3.62
N LEU A 236 27.32 16.30 -4.09
CA LEU A 236 28.26 17.15 -3.36
C LEU A 236 27.58 17.82 -2.16
N LEU A 237 26.40 18.43 -2.37
CA LEU A 237 25.64 19.05 -1.27
C LEU A 237 25.24 18.07 -0.17
N GLN A 238 24.98 16.80 -0.53
CA GLN A 238 24.62 15.78 0.47
C GLN A 238 25.80 15.30 1.32
N ARG A 239 27.05 15.46 0.84
CA ARG A 239 28.26 15.06 1.57
C ARG A 239 28.84 16.16 2.45
N SER A 240 28.46 17.40 2.22
CA SER A 240 28.92 18.58 2.95
C SER A 240 28.10 18.79 4.19
#